data_418e20b12a0e074062a7933e4ff0fcee
#
_entry.id   418e20b12a0e074062a7933e4ff0fcee
#
_cell.length_a   1.000
_cell.length_b   1.000
_cell.length_c   1.000
_cell.angle_alpha   90.00
_cell.angle_beta   90.00
_cell.angle_gamma   90.00
#
_symmetry.space_group_name_H-M   'P 1'
#
loop_
_entity.id
_entity.type
_entity.pdbx_description
1 polymer ?
#
loop_
_entity_poly.entity_id
_entity_poly.type
_entity_poly.pdbx_seq_one_letter_code
_entity_poly.pdbx_strand_id
1 'polypeptide(L)'
;MDKDAIESSIIIDLFKEEYKLDFEALNLQWIKKYFRVEEEDRKILESPQSYVIDRGGQIFFAINDGKAIGTAAMVLVEERIFELSKMAVEPKFQGFGIGRRIIDECIKFAKQHEAHEIFLITNDKLLPALELYRSSGFELDENYDDNRY
;
A
#
# COMPACT_ATOMS: atom_id res chain seq x y z
N MET A 1 -8.89 -14.54 18.09
CA MET A 1 -9.81 -13.90 17.14
C MET A 1 -10.21 -14.87 16.06
N ASP A 2 -11.49 -14.88 15.73
CA ASP A 2 -12.00 -15.74 14.65
C ASP A 2 -11.58 -15.14 13.30
N LYS A 3 -10.80 -15.91 12.54
CA LYS A 3 -10.29 -15.48 11.24
C LYS A 3 -11.43 -15.18 10.26
N ASP A 4 -12.45 -16.05 10.22
CA ASP A 4 -13.57 -15.86 9.29
C ASP A 4 -14.40 -14.62 9.63
N ALA A 5 -14.59 -14.36 10.92
CA ALA A 5 -15.31 -13.17 11.37
C ALA A 5 -14.55 -11.89 10.99
N ILE A 6 -13.22 -11.89 11.13
CA ILE A 6 -12.39 -10.76 10.74
C ILE A 6 -12.44 -10.57 9.24
N GLU A 7 -12.21 -11.61 8.46
CA GLU A 7 -12.22 -11.52 7.00
C GLU A 7 -13.57 -11.00 6.47
N SER A 8 -14.68 -11.43 7.05
CA SER A 8 -16.02 -11.01 6.62
C SER A 8 -16.37 -9.58 7.06
N SER A 9 -15.71 -9.06 8.11
CA SER A 9 -15.96 -7.70 8.62
C SER A 9 -15.10 -6.63 7.98
N ILE A 10 -14.09 -7.01 7.19
CA ILE A 10 -13.18 -6.06 6.56
C ILE A 10 -13.86 -5.39 5.37
N ILE A 11 -13.77 -4.07 5.34
CA ILE A 11 -14.23 -3.25 4.22
C ILE A 11 -13.03 -2.52 3.64
N ILE A 12 -12.92 -2.48 2.32
CA ILE A 12 -11.88 -1.69 1.66
C ILE A 12 -12.50 -0.35 1.26
N ASP A 13 -11.94 0.74 1.78
CA ASP A 13 -12.42 2.09 1.53
C ASP A 13 -11.33 2.93 0.84
N LEU A 14 -11.77 3.99 0.17
CA LEU A 14 -10.87 4.93 -0.50
C LEU A 14 -10.46 6.03 0.46
N PHE A 15 -9.43 6.79 0.08
CA PHE A 15 -8.93 7.90 0.89
C PHE A 15 -10.03 8.90 1.23
N LYS A 16 -10.04 9.32 2.49
CA LYS A 16 -10.83 10.41 3.03
C LYS A 16 -9.93 11.17 4.00
N GLU A 17 -10.21 12.43 4.19
CA GLU A 17 -9.40 13.25 5.11
C GLU A 17 -9.33 12.64 6.52
N GLU A 18 -10.40 11.98 6.97
CA GLU A 18 -10.42 11.32 8.28
C GLU A 18 -9.42 10.16 8.40
N TYR A 19 -8.91 9.62 7.28
CA TYR A 19 -7.92 8.54 7.28
C TYR A 19 -6.48 9.02 7.19
N LYS A 20 -6.27 10.33 7.07
CA LYS A 20 -4.93 10.90 6.89
C LYS A 20 -3.95 10.49 7.98
N LEU A 21 -4.36 10.60 9.24
CA LEU A 21 -3.50 10.24 10.37
C LEU A 21 -3.28 8.74 10.45
N ASP A 22 -4.27 7.93 10.07
CA ASP A 22 -4.13 6.48 10.03
C ASP A 22 -3.11 6.05 8.98
N PHE A 23 -3.13 6.68 7.82
CA PHE A 23 -2.17 6.41 6.75
C PHE A 23 -0.74 6.65 7.24
N GLU A 24 -0.50 7.79 7.87
CA GLU A 24 0.80 8.13 8.42
C GLU A 24 1.21 7.14 9.51
N ALA A 25 0.34 6.89 10.48
CA ALA A 25 0.64 6.03 11.62
C ALA A 25 0.96 4.59 11.21
N LEU A 26 0.16 4.01 10.32
CA LEU A 26 0.37 2.64 9.84
C LEU A 26 1.72 2.49 9.15
N ASN A 27 2.05 3.45 8.29
CA ASN A 27 3.30 3.40 7.56
C ASN A 27 4.52 3.67 8.44
N LEU A 28 4.45 4.65 9.35
CA LEU A 28 5.57 4.94 10.25
C LEU A 28 5.87 3.77 11.17
N GLN A 29 4.85 3.07 11.65
CA GLN A 29 5.05 1.89 12.47
C GLN A 29 5.90 0.85 11.75
N TRP A 30 5.62 0.64 10.46
CA TRP A 30 6.33 -0.34 9.64
C TRP A 30 7.71 0.16 9.21
N ILE A 31 7.80 1.40 8.73
CA ILE A 31 9.06 1.97 8.24
C ILE A 31 10.09 2.05 9.35
N LYS A 32 9.71 2.53 10.53
CA LYS A 32 10.65 2.65 11.67
C LYS A 32 11.16 1.30 12.15
N LYS A 33 10.38 0.24 11.96
CA LYS A 33 10.79 -1.10 12.37
C LYS A 33 11.85 -1.68 11.45
N TYR A 34 11.77 -1.39 10.14
CA TYR A 34 12.63 -2.03 9.14
C TYR A 34 13.58 -1.09 8.43
N PHE A 35 13.28 0.20 8.40
CA PHE A 35 14.00 1.18 7.61
C PHE A 35 14.11 2.51 8.32
N ARG A 36 14.80 3.42 7.64
CA ARG A 36 14.91 4.81 8.01
C ARG A 36 13.83 5.60 7.28
N VAL A 37 13.20 6.56 7.95
CA VAL A 37 12.21 7.45 7.30
C VAL A 37 12.96 8.45 6.44
N GLU A 38 12.73 8.41 5.14
CA GLU A 38 13.36 9.32 4.17
C GLU A 38 12.46 10.54 3.93
N GLU A 39 13.03 11.60 3.33
CA GLU A 39 12.29 12.83 3.03
C GLU A 39 11.12 12.57 2.09
N GLU A 40 11.31 11.71 1.08
CA GLU A 40 10.23 11.36 0.16
C GLU A 40 9.07 10.65 0.86
N ASP A 41 9.37 9.83 1.86
CA ASP A 41 8.34 9.17 2.68
C ASP A 41 7.52 10.21 3.43
N ARG A 42 8.20 11.19 4.03
CA ARG A 42 7.52 12.23 4.82
C ARG A 42 6.54 13.04 3.99
N LYS A 43 6.93 13.41 2.77
CA LYS A 43 6.06 14.20 1.88
C LYS A 43 4.75 13.49 1.61
N ILE A 44 4.81 12.22 1.24
CA ILE A 44 3.62 11.43 0.94
C ILE A 44 2.79 11.19 2.20
N LEU A 45 3.44 10.83 3.31
CA LEU A 45 2.73 10.51 4.55
C LEU A 45 2.08 11.72 5.20
N GLU A 46 2.69 12.89 5.10
CA GLU A 46 2.16 14.11 5.70
C GLU A 46 1.13 14.82 4.82
N SER A 47 1.23 14.64 3.50
CA SER A 47 0.36 15.33 2.53
C SER A 47 -0.15 14.38 1.44
N PRO A 48 -0.87 13.31 1.84
CA PRO A 48 -1.32 12.30 0.87
C PRO A 48 -2.27 12.86 -0.19
N GLN A 49 -3.12 13.83 0.16
CA GLN A 49 -4.00 14.45 -0.82
C GLN A 49 -3.20 15.09 -1.97
N SER A 50 -2.20 15.92 -1.63
CA SER A 50 -1.40 16.64 -2.62
C SER A 50 -0.49 15.73 -3.45
N TYR A 51 0.14 14.75 -2.78
CA TYR A 51 1.17 13.94 -3.43
C TYR A 51 0.64 12.68 -4.09
N VAL A 52 -0.57 12.24 -3.77
CA VAL A 52 -1.15 11.03 -4.35
C VAL A 52 -2.46 11.33 -5.07
N ILE A 53 -3.46 11.80 -4.33
CA ILE A 53 -4.82 11.95 -4.87
C ILE A 53 -4.89 13.00 -5.97
N ASP A 54 -4.37 14.19 -5.71
CA ASP A 54 -4.41 15.32 -6.66
C ASP A 54 -3.59 15.06 -7.92
N ARG A 55 -2.67 14.10 -7.87
CA ARG A 55 -1.82 13.73 -9.00
C ARG A 55 -2.35 12.54 -9.80
N GLY A 56 -3.55 12.08 -9.50
CA GLY A 56 -4.20 10.99 -10.25
C GLY A 56 -4.07 9.61 -9.63
N GLY A 57 -3.51 9.51 -8.43
CA GLY A 57 -3.41 8.26 -7.69
C GLY A 57 -4.59 8.04 -6.75
N GLN A 58 -4.50 7.01 -5.95
CA GLN A 58 -5.50 6.69 -4.93
C GLN A 58 -4.84 5.97 -3.75
N ILE A 59 -5.46 6.07 -2.59
CA ILE A 59 -5.01 5.37 -1.40
C ILE A 59 -6.17 4.52 -0.90
N PHE A 60 -5.86 3.28 -0.54
CA PHE A 60 -6.84 2.28 -0.11
C PHE A 60 -6.63 1.95 1.35
N PHE A 61 -7.73 1.70 2.06
CA PHE A 61 -7.71 1.36 3.48
C PHE A 61 -8.55 0.12 3.74
N ALA A 62 -8.01 -0.77 4.55
CA ALA A 62 -8.78 -1.89 5.10
C ALA A 62 -9.33 -1.44 6.45
N ILE A 63 -10.64 -1.47 6.60
CA ILE A 63 -11.35 -0.98 7.78
C ILE A 63 -11.95 -2.17 8.52
N ASN A 64 -11.67 -2.26 9.81
CA ASN A 64 -12.25 -3.26 10.71
C ASN A 64 -12.86 -2.53 11.92
N ASP A 65 -14.16 -2.71 12.12
CA ASP A 65 -14.90 -2.04 13.21
C ASP A 65 -14.64 -0.53 13.24
N GLY A 66 -14.69 0.11 12.06
CA GLY A 66 -14.50 1.55 11.94
C GLY A 66 -13.07 2.04 12.06
N LYS A 67 -12.10 1.13 12.22
CA LYS A 67 -10.69 1.49 12.37
C LYS A 67 -9.89 1.04 11.15
N ALA A 68 -9.03 1.92 10.64
CA ALA A 68 -8.12 1.59 9.56
C ALA A 68 -6.99 0.72 10.11
N ILE A 69 -6.87 -0.50 9.57
CA ILE A 69 -5.88 -1.49 10.02
C ILE A 69 -4.88 -1.86 8.93
N GLY A 70 -5.09 -1.38 7.73
CA GLY A 70 -4.18 -1.60 6.61
C GLY A 70 -4.37 -0.53 5.56
N THR A 71 -3.35 -0.31 4.74
CA THR A 71 -3.38 0.71 3.69
C THR A 71 -2.36 0.41 2.60
N ALA A 72 -2.57 1.00 1.43
CA ALA A 72 -1.58 1.06 0.36
C ALA A 72 -1.93 2.22 -0.57
N ALA A 73 -0.91 2.80 -1.18
CA ALA A 73 -1.07 3.89 -2.13
C ALA A 73 -0.72 3.43 -3.54
N MET A 74 -1.52 3.87 -4.52
CA MET A 74 -1.21 3.77 -5.95
C MET A 74 -0.83 5.16 -6.42
N VAL A 75 0.44 5.36 -6.66
CA VAL A 75 1.00 6.66 -7.03
C VAL A 75 1.23 6.69 -8.55
N LEU A 76 0.64 7.67 -9.22
CA LEU A 76 0.87 7.86 -10.65
C LEU A 76 2.22 8.55 -10.83
N VAL A 77 3.19 7.82 -11.38
CA VAL A 77 4.57 8.34 -11.53
C VAL A 77 4.84 8.88 -12.93
N GLU A 78 4.22 8.28 -13.93
CA GLU A 78 4.24 8.72 -15.32
C GLU A 78 2.89 8.38 -15.93
N GLU A 79 2.59 8.90 -17.13
CA GLU A 79 1.35 8.57 -17.81
C GLU A 79 1.17 7.06 -17.87
N ARG A 80 0.07 6.57 -17.28
CA ARG A 80 -0.34 5.16 -17.30
C ARG A 80 0.63 4.20 -16.58
N ILE A 81 1.53 4.73 -15.74
CA ILE A 81 2.44 3.92 -14.92
C ILE A 81 2.23 4.26 -13.45
N PHE A 82 1.88 3.26 -12.66
CA PHE A 82 1.61 3.41 -11.23
C PHE A 82 2.64 2.67 -10.39
N GLU A 83 2.98 3.28 -9.26
CA GLU A 83 3.78 2.62 -8.23
C GLU A 83 2.87 2.22 -7.07
N LEU A 84 2.88 0.94 -6.70
CA LEU A 84 2.26 0.46 -5.47
C LEU A 84 3.25 0.78 -4.34
N SER A 85 2.83 1.60 -3.40
CA SER A 85 3.71 2.19 -2.40
C SER A 85 3.01 2.34 -1.08
N LYS A 86 3.79 2.54 -0.02
CA LYS A 86 3.27 2.83 1.33
C LYS A 86 2.25 1.81 1.80
N MET A 87 2.53 0.53 1.55
CA MET A 87 1.69 -0.56 2.02
C MET A 87 2.08 -0.97 3.43
N ALA A 88 1.09 -1.04 4.30
CA ALA A 88 1.29 -1.44 5.68
C ALA A 88 0.02 -2.06 6.23
N VAL A 89 0.16 -3.14 7.02
CA VAL A 89 -0.94 -3.77 7.74
C VAL A 89 -0.53 -3.85 9.20
N GLU A 90 -1.44 -3.48 10.09
CA GLU A 90 -1.17 -3.54 11.53
C GLU A 90 -0.75 -4.96 11.91
N PRO A 91 0.36 -5.13 12.69
CA PRO A 91 0.93 -6.46 12.94
C PRO A 91 -0.06 -7.52 13.44
N LYS A 92 -0.97 -7.16 14.33
CA LYS A 92 -1.94 -8.12 14.87
C LYS A 92 -2.98 -8.60 13.85
N PHE A 93 -3.08 -7.93 12.70
CA PHE A 93 -4.00 -8.30 11.62
C PHE A 93 -3.29 -8.97 10.45
N GLN A 94 -1.98 -9.17 10.53
CA GLN A 94 -1.24 -9.90 9.50
C GLN A 94 -1.64 -11.38 9.53
N GLY A 95 -1.63 -12.02 8.36
CA GLY A 95 -2.03 -13.42 8.24
C GLY A 95 -3.52 -13.64 8.00
N PHE A 96 -4.31 -12.58 7.85
CA PHE A 96 -5.76 -12.67 7.59
C PHE A 96 -6.14 -12.35 6.14
N GLY A 97 -5.16 -12.27 5.25
CA GLY A 97 -5.42 -12.00 3.83
C GLY A 97 -5.73 -10.54 3.51
N ILE A 98 -5.53 -9.64 4.47
CA ILE A 98 -5.87 -8.22 4.31
C ILE A 98 -4.99 -7.55 3.26
N GLY A 99 -3.68 -7.81 3.29
CA GLY A 99 -2.75 -7.26 2.32
C GLY A 99 -3.12 -7.65 0.89
N ARG A 100 -3.51 -8.90 0.68
CA ARG A 100 -3.94 -9.38 -0.63
C ARG A 100 -5.19 -8.65 -1.12
N ARG A 101 -6.15 -8.42 -0.25
CA ARG A 101 -7.37 -7.70 -0.60
C ARG A 101 -7.08 -6.26 -1.00
N ILE A 102 -6.15 -5.60 -0.28
CA ILE A 102 -5.74 -4.24 -0.61
C ILE A 102 -5.05 -4.22 -1.97
N ILE A 103 -4.12 -5.14 -2.22
CA ILE A 103 -3.42 -5.23 -3.50
C ILE A 103 -4.40 -5.46 -4.65
N ASP A 104 -5.38 -6.34 -4.46
CA ASP A 104 -6.38 -6.62 -5.49
C ASP A 104 -7.16 -5.36 -5.86
N GLU A 105 -7.52 -4.54 -4.89
CA GLU A 105 -8.20 -3.26 -5.15
C GLU A 105 -7.28 -2.25 -5.84
N CYS A 106 -6.01 -2.23 -5.48
CA CYS A 106 -5.01 -1.38 -6.15
C CYS A 106 -4.88 -1.75 -7.64
N ILE A 107 -4.77 -3.04 -7.92
CA ILE A 107 -4.64 -3.53 -9.30
C ILE A 107 -5.90 -3.20 -10.10
N LYS A 108 -7.07 -3.38 -9.49
CA LYS A 108 -8.35 -3.06 -10.11
C LYS A 108 -8.44 -1.57 -10.46
N PHE A 109 -8.02 -0.70 -9.56
CA PHE A 109 -7.96 0.74 -9.80
C PHE A 109 -7.07 1.06 -10.99
N ALA A 110 -5.86 0.48 -11.04
CA ALA A 110 -4.93 0.72 -12.12
C ALA A 110 -5.50 0.27 -13.47
N LYS A 111 -6.15 -0.88 -13.51
CA LYS A 111 -6.80 -1.38 -14.73
C LYS A 111 -7.92 -0.46 -15.19
N GLN A 112 -8.71 0.09 -14.26
CA GLN A 112 -9.77 1.04 -14.59
C GLN A 112 -9.23 2.34 -15.17
N HIS A 113 -7.99 2.67 -14.85
CA HIS A 113 -7.28 3.86 -15.35
C HIS A 113 -6.34 3.53 -16.51
N GLU A 114 -6.54 2.36 -17.13
CA GLU A 114 -5.80 1.93 -18.32
C GLU A 114 -4.29 1.91 -18.14
N ALA A 115 -3.84 1.47 -16.97
CA ALA A 115 -2.42 1.38 -16.67
C ALA A 115 -1.68 0.45 -17.62
N HIS A 116 -0.49 0.89 -18.07
CA HIS A 116 0.43 0.06 -18.82
C HIS A 116 1.24 -0.84 -17.90
N GLU A 117 1.56 -0.31 -16.72
CA GLU A 117 2.49 -0.96 -15.81
C GLU A 117 2.17 -0.57 -14.39
N ILE A 118 2.32 -1.53 -13.50
CA ILE A 118 2.31 -1.33 -12.06
C ILE A 118 3.62 -1.90 -11.56
N PHE A 119 4.39 -1.10 -10.84
CA PHE A 119 5.61 -1.60 -10.22
C PHE A 119 5.61 -1.30 -8.72
N LEU A 120 6.47 -1.97 -7.99
CA LEU A 120 6.76 -1.66 -6.60
C LEU A 120 8.24 -1.89 -6.33
N ILE A 121 8.74 -1.20 -5.32
CA ILE A 121 10.12 -1.34 -4.90
C ILE A 121 10.11 -2.02 -3.55
N THR A 122 10.85 -3.10 -3.43
CA THR A 122 10.87 -3.89 -2.20
C THR A 122 12.30 -4.31 -1.88
N ASN A 123 12.46 -4.97 -0.74
CA ASN A 123 13.74 -5.42 -0.24
C ASN A 123 13.71 -6.93 -0.04
N ASP A 124 14.76 -7.63 -0.42
CA ASP A 124 14.85 -9.08 -0.30
C ASP A 124 14.84 -9.58 1.15
N LYS A 125 15.01 -8.69 2.12
CA LYS A 125 14.89 -9.02 3.54
C LYS A 125 13.44 -9.20 3.98
N LEU A 126 12.48 -8.77 3.17
CA LEU A 126 11.06 -8.82 3.48
C LEU A 126 10.40 -10.01 2.79
N LEU A 127 10.82 -11.23 3.13
CA LEU A 127 10.36 -12.45 2.47
C LEU A 127 8.84 -12.63 2.44
N PRO A 128 8.09 -12.39 3.53
CA PRO A 128 6.63 -12.49 3.47
C PRO A 128 6.00 -11.52 2.48
N ALA A 129 6.53 -10.31 2.38
CA ALA A 129 6.05 -9.31 1.42
C ALA A 129 6.34 -9.74 -0.02
N LEU A 130 7.54 -10.27 -0.26
CA LEU A 130 7.92 -10.78 -1.59
C LEU A 130 6.98 -11.88 -2.05
N GLU A 131 6.64 -12.80 -1.16
CA GLU A 131 5.71 -13.88 -1.46
C GLU A 131 4.32 -13.35 -1.82
N LEU A 132 3.84 -12.38 -1.04
CA LEU A 132 2.56 -11.73 -1.30
C LEU A 132 2.54 -11.06 -2.68
N TYR A 133 3.58 -10.30 -3.01
CA TYR A 133 3.65 -9.60 -4.30
C TYR A 133 3.71 -10.58 -5.46
N ARG A 134 4.54 -11.62 -5.34
CA ARG A 134 4.66 -12.66 -6.37
C ARG A 134 3.33 -13.36 -6.59
N SER A 135 2.63 -13.73 -5.51
CA SER A 135 1.34 -14.39 -5.62
C SER A 135 0.25 -13.49 -6.21
N SER A 136 0.47 -12.18 -6.17
CA SER A 136 -0.44 -11.19 -6.77
C SER A 136 -0.12 -10.91 -8.24
N GLY A 137 0.90 -11.55 -8.80
CA GLY A 137 1.25 -11.43 -10.22
C GLY A 137 2.45 -10.56 -10.53
N PHE A 138 3.13 -10.03 -9.52
CA PHE A 138 4.34 -9.24 -9.74
C PHE A 138 5.54 -10.14 -10.06
N GLU A 139 6.37 -9.69 -10.97
CA GLU A 139 7.60 -10.37 -11.34
C GLU A 139 8.79 -9.56 -10.85
N LEU A 140 9.85 -10.27 -10.44
CA LEU A 140 11.08 -9.63 -9.98
C LEU A 140 11.86 -9.08 -11.17
N ASP A 141 12.21 -7.79 -11.12
CA ASP A 141 13.10 -7.16 -12.08
C ASP A 141 14.41 -6.83 -11.39
N GLU A 142 15.42 -7.67 -11.63
CA GLU A 142 16.72 -7.52 -11.00
C GLU A 142 17.57 -6.40 -11.63
N ASN A 143 17.15 -5.90 -12.78
CA ASN A 143 17.88 -4.85 -13.49
C ASN A 143 17.40 -3.44 -13.13
N TYR A 144 16.33 -3.34 -12.35
CA TYR A 144 15.81 -2.06 -11.93
C TYR A 144 16.67 -1.45 -10.83
N ASP A 145 17.08 -0.20 -11.01
CA ASP A 145 17.86 0.54 -10.02
C ASP A 145 17.08 1.80 -9.63
N ASP A 146 16.79 1.92 -8.35
CA ASP A 146 16.09 3.10 -7.81
C ASP A 146 16.99 3.78 -6.78
N ASN A 147 17.44 4.97 -7.12
CA ASN A 147 18.36 5.74 -6.29
C ASN A 147 17.72 6.25 -4.98
N ARG A 148 16.40 6.09 -4.80
CA ARG A 148 15.71 6.49 -3.57
C ARG A 148 16.07 5.59 -2.39
N TYR A 149 16.47 4.39 -2.65
CA TYR A 149 16.82 3.38 -1.65
C TYR A 149 18.24 2.85 -1.90
#